data_e5dedbb2cb9676dfd5f0b608b2e871aa
#
_entry.id   e5dedbb2cb9676dfd5f0b608b2e871aa
#
_cell.length_a   1.000
_cell.length_b   1.000
_cell.length_c   1.000
_cell.angle_alpha   90.00
_cell.angle_beta   90.00
_cell.angle_gamma   90.00
#
_symmetry.space_group_name_H-M   'P 1'
#
loop_
_entity.id
_entity.type
_entity.pdbx_description
1 polymer ?
#
loop_
_entity_poly.entity_id
_entity_poly.type
_entity_poly.pdbx_seq_one_letter_code
_entity_poly.pdbx_strand_id
1 'polypeptide(L)'
;MVSAGDFRNGVTFDDNGDVYQIIEFQHVKPVKGAAFVRTKIRNVISGAVVERTFNPTDKFPTAFIERKDMSYSYTDGDLYYFMDPETFELVPIEEKLLGDSFKFCKEEDVCRILSYKGKVFGLEAPNFVTLEVTETEPGVKGDTATNVTKPATVETGANVKVPLFINEGDKIQIDTRTGEYIGRA
;
A
#
# COMPACT_ATOMS: atom_id res chain seq x y z
N MET A 1 -15.41 -13.56 -11.83
CA MET A 1 -15.17 -14.28 -10.57
C MET A 1 -13.67 -14.35 -10.27
N VAL A 2 -13.33 -14.30 -9.00
CA VAL A 2 -11.94 -14.44 -8.55
C VAL A 2 -11.77 -15.75 -7.80
N SER A 3 -10.69 -16.47 -8.07
CA SER A 3 -10.35 -17.71 -7.35
C SER A 3 -9.46 -17.39 -6.15
N ALA A 4 -9.63 -18.11 -5.04
CA ALA A 4 -8.77 -17.93 -3.87
C ALA A 4 -7.28 -18.18 -4.20
N GLY A 5 -7.00 -19.04 -5.17
CA GLY A 5 -5.63 -19.24 -5.65
C GLY A 5 -5.00 -17.97 -6.28
N ASP A 6 -5.81 -17.02 -6.70
CA ASP A 6 -5.37 -15.76 -7.31
C ASP A 6 -5.38 -14.58 -6.32
N PHE A 7 -5.66 -14.84 -5.05
CA PHE A 7 -5.69 -13.81 -4.03
C PHE A 7 -4.33 -13.13 -3.88
N ARG A 8 -4.35 -11.81 -3.84
CA ARG A 8 -3.21 -10.92 -3.58
C ARG A 8 -3.67 -9.79 -2.68
N ASN A 9 -2.76 -9.12 -2.02
CA ASN A 9 -3.09 -7.95 -1.21
C ASN A 9 -3.84 -6.92 -2.03
N GLY A 10 -4.94 -6.39 -1.48
CA GLY A 10 -5.78 -5.42 -2.14
C GLY A 10 -6.91 -5.99 -2.99
N VAL A 11 -6.91 -7.28 -3.30
CA VAL A 11 -8.01 -7.93 -4.04
C VAL A 11 -9.28 -7.89 -3.21
N THR A 12 -10.40 -7.58 -3.85
CA THR A 12 -11.73 -7.56 -3.23
C THR A 12 -12.62 -8.65 -3.83
N PHE A 13 -13.47 -9.20 -3.00
CA PHE A 13 -14.43 -10.23 -3.43
C PHE A 13 -15.73 -10.13 -2.62
N ASP A 14 -16.81 -10.63 -3.21
CA ASP A 14 -18.13 -10.72 -2.57
C ASP A 14 -18.35 -12.14 -2.03
N ASP A 15 -18.78 -12.23 -0.79
CA ASP A 15 -19.18 -13.51 -0.17
C ASP A 15 -20.49 -13.29 0.56
N ASN A 16 -21.58 -13.79 -0.03
CA ASN A 16 -22.94 -13.70 0.51
C ASN A 16 -23.41 -12.28 0.83
N GLY A 17 -23.03 -11.31 -0.01
CA GLY A 17 -23.42 -9.92 0.14
C GLY A 17 -22.46 -9.07 0.96
N ASP A 18 -21.49 -9.68 1.62
CA ASP A 18 -20.41 -8.97 2.29
C ASP A 18 -19.20 -8.84 1.35
N VAL A 19 -18.63 -7.67 1.30
CA VAL A 19 -17.42 -7.42 0.50
C VAL A 19 -16.20 -7.37 1.40
N TYR A 20 -15.19 -8.13 1.03
CA TYR A 20 -13.93 -8.25 1.75
C TYR A 20 -12.76 -7.82 0.90
N GLN A 21 -11.75 -7.25 1.55
CA GLN A 21 -10.47 -6.94 0.93
C GLN A 21 -9.39 -7.81 1.57
N ILE A 22 -8.53 -8.40 0.74
CA ILE A 22 -7.38 -9.17 1.21
C ILE A 22 -6.32 -8.20 1.74
N ILE A 23 -5.96 -8.34 3.01
CA ILE A 23 -4.91 -7.54 3.64
C ILE A 23 -3.58 -8.29 3.63
N GLU A 24 -3.64 -9.57 3.96
CA GLU A 24 -2.48 -10.47 3.95
C GLU A 24 -2.91 -11.82 3.39
N PHE A 25 -2.00 -12.49 2.69
CA PHE A 25 -2.25 -13.82 2.16
C PHE A 25 -0.99 -14.66 2.21
N GLN A 26 -1.17 -15.97 2.33
CA GLN A 26 -0.11 -16.95 2.25
C GLN A 26 -0.63 -18.21 1.55
N HIS A 27 0.01 -18.59 0.46
CA HIS A 27 -0.25 -19.86 -0.20
C HIS A 27 0.59 -20.95 0.49
N VAL A 28 -0.08 -21.97 1.01
CA VAL A 28 0.58 -23.07 1.74
C VAL A 28 0.37 -24.36 0.98
N LYS A 29 1.49 -25.04 0.67
CA LYS A 29 1.49 -26.40 0.12
C LYS A 29 2.14 -27.33 1.14
N PRO A 30 1.33 -28.00 1.99
CA PRO A 30 1.89 -28.90 2.98
C PRO A 30 2.48 -30.14 2.30
N VAL A 31 3.45 -30.80 2.96
CA VAL A 31 4.04 -32.05 2.49
C VAL A 31 2.97 -33.16 2.41
N LYS A 32 2.03 -33.15 3.34
CA LYS A 32 0.86 -34.01 3.35
C LYS A 32 -0.40 -33.16 3.45
N GLY A 33 -1.39 -33.46 2.61
CA GLY A 33 -2.66 -32.77 2.58
C GLY A 33 -2.80 -31.81 1.41
N ALA A 34 -3.99 -31.20 1.30
CA ALA A 34 -4.32 -30.29 0.22
C ALA A 34 -3.72 -28.91 0.45
N ALA A 35 -3.36 -28.23 -0.62
CA ALA A 35 -2.94 -26.82 -0.57
C ALA A 35 -4.08 -25.95 -0.07
N PHE A 36 -3.75 -24.87 0.63
CA PHE A 36 -4.73 -23.88 1.09
C PHE A 36 -4.17 -22.47 1.05
N VAL A 37 -5.06 -21.50 1.11
CA VAL A 37 -4.71 -20.07 1.15
C VAL A 37 -5.14 -19.51 2.50
N ARG A 38 -4.18 -19.12 3.32
CA ARG A 38 -4.45 -18.44 4.59
C ARG A 38 -4.49 -16.96 4.33
N THR A 39 -5.54 -16.30 4.80
CA THR A 39 -5.72 -14.87 4.55
C THR A 39 -6.09 -14.13 5.82
N LYS A 40 -5.77 -12.85 5.82
CA LYS A 40 -6.37 -11.86 6.71
C LYS A 40 -7.20 -10.93 5.82
N ILE A 41 -8.48 -10.82 6.11
CA ILE A 41 -9.43 -10.07 5.29
C ILE A 41 -10.13 -9.00 6.13
N ARG A 42 -10.48 -7.91 5.46
CA ARG A 42 -11.25 -6.81 6.08
C ARG A 42 -12.60 -6.69 5.40
N ASN A 43 -13.67 -6.67 6.20
CA ASN A 43 -14.98 -6.30 5.70
C ASN A 43 -14.96 -4.81 5.38
N VAL A 44 -15.23 -4.44 4.11
CA VAL A 44 -15.08 -3.05 3.66
C VAL A 44 -16.16 -2.13 4.23
N ILE A 45 -17.28 -2.68 4.71
CA ILE A 45 -18.35 -1.89 5.30
C ILE A 45 -18.15 -1.72 6.81
N SER A 46 -17.92 -2.81 7.54
CA SER A 46 -17.78 -2.76 9.00
C SER A 46 -16.36 -2.42 9.47
N GLY A 47 -15.36 -2.66 8.63
CA GLY A 47 -13.97 -2.51 9.00
C GLY A 47 -13.40 -3.67 9.82
N ALA A 48 -14.21 -4.67 10.14
CA ALA A 48 -13.78 -5.82 10.91
C ALA A 48 -12.73 -6.64 10.15
N VAL A 49 -11.66 -7.01 10.84
CA VAL A 49 -10.57 -7.82 10.30
C VAL A 49 -10.65 -9.21 10.89
N VAL A 50 -10.66 -10.23 10.03
CA VAL A 50 -10.71 -11.63 10.45
C VAL A 50 -9.71 -12.44 9.65
N GLU A 51 -9.25 -13.55 10.24
CA GLU A 51 -8.44 -14.53 9.53
C GLU A 51 -9.36 -15.61 8.95
N ARG A 52 -9.10 -15.98 7.70
CA ARG A 52 -9.90 -17.00 7.02
C ARG A 52 -9.01 -17.80 6.07
N THR A 53 -9.27 -19.11 6.05
CA THR A 53 -8.56 -20.04 5.17
C THR A 53 -9.48 -20.49 4.05
N PHE A 54 -8.96 -20.46 2.83
CA PHE A 54 -9.70 -20.84 1.63
C PHE A 54 -9.04 -22.02 0.92
N ASN A 55 -9.86 -22.79 0.23
CA ASN A 55 -9.36 -23.73 -0.76
C ASN A 55 -8.97 -22.93 -2.01
N PRO A 56 -7.80 -23.18 -2.63
CA PRO A 56 -7.37 -22.43 -3.83
C PRO A 56 -8.37 -22.46 -4.98
N THR A 57 -9.23 -23.48 -5.04
CA THR A 57 -10.25 -23.61 -6.08
C THR A 57 -11.56 -22.88 -5.75
N ASP A 58 -11.70 -22.36 -4.54
CA ASP A 58 -12.88 -21.57 -4.17
C ASP A 58 -12.97 -20.33 -5.05
N LYS A 59 -14.18 -20.04 -5.54
CA LYS A 59 -14.45 -18.89 -6.41
C LYS A 59 -15.48 -17.99 -5.78
N PHE A 60 -15.25 -16.68 -5.94
CA PHE A 60 -16.14 -15.65 -5.41
C PHE A 60 -16.44 -14.63 -6.50
N PRO A 61 -17.67 -14.04 -6.51
CA PRO A 61 -17.93 -12.91 -7.37
C PRO A 61 -16.98 -11.75 -7.08
N THR A 62 -16.55 -11.05 -8.13
CA THR A 62 -15.82 -9.80 -7.97
C THR A 62 -16.77 -8.73 -7.44
N ALA A 63 -16.28 -7.94 -6.48
CA ALA A 63 -17.03 -6.82 -5.96
C ALA A 63 -16.91 -5.62 -6.89
N PHE A 64 -18.00 -4.83 -7.00
CA PHE A 64 -17.97 -3.58 -7.75
C PHE A 64 -17.42 -2.47 -6.86
N ILE A 65 -16.16 -2.12 -7.09
CA ILE A 65 -15.46 -1.10 -6.32
C ILE A 65 -15.31 0.15 -7.18
N GLU A 66 -15.67 1.29 -6.63
CA GLU A 66 -15.42 2.59 -7.26
C GLU A 66 -14.00 3.05 -6.94
N ARG A 67 -13.30 3.50 -7.97
CA ARG A 67 -11.95 4.04 -7.87
C ARG A 67 -11.92 5.44 -8.43
N LYS A 68 -11.45 6.39 -7.64
CA LYS A 68 -11.37 7.78 -8.07
C LYS A 68 -10.04 8.38 -7.65
N ASP A 69 -9.35 9.01 -8.59
CA ASP A 69 -8.10 9.69 -8.33
C ASP A 69 -8.38 11.03 -7.65
N MET A 70 -7.74 11.26 -6.51
CA MET A 70 -7.83 12.50 -5.75
C MET A 70 -6.45 12.91 -5.29
N SER A 71 -6.21 14.22 -5.18
CA SER A 71 -4.92 14.73 -4.71
C SER A 71 -4.92 14.92 -3.20
N TYR A 72 -3.83 14.49 -2.55
CA TYR A 72 -3.65 14.72 -1.13
C TYR A 72 -3.45 16.21 -0.88
N SER A 73 -4.25 16.77 0.02
CA SER A 73 -4.23 18.21 0.32
C SER A 73 -3.50 18.50 1.63
N TYR A 74 -4.04 18.04 2.76
CA TYR A 74 -3.43 18.27 4.07
C TYR A 74 -3.94 17.26 5.09
N THR A 75 -3.31 17.26 6.26
CA THR A 75 -3.74 16.44 7.40
C THR A 75 -4.10 17.32 8.59
N ASP A 76 -5.11 16.88 9.35
CA ASP A 76 -5.51 17.50 10.61
C ASP A 76 -5.85 16.38 11.60
N GLY A 77 -4.97 16.18 12.57
CA GLY A 77 -5.10 15.04 13.50
C GLY A 77 -5.03 13.71 12.79
N ASP A 78 -6.06 12.88 12.98
CA ASP A 78 -6.15 11.55 12.38
C ASP A 78 -6.84 11.55 11.02
N LEU A 79 -7.21 12.73 10.51
CA LEU A 79 -7.89 12.86 9.22
C LEU A 79 -6.94 13.40 8.17
N TYR A 80 -6.98 12.78 7.00
CA TYR A 80 -6.22 13.18 5.82
C TYR A 80 -7.21 13.60 4.74
N TYR A 81 -7.02 14.80 4.20
CA TYR A 81 -7.98 15.41 3.27
C TYR A 81 -7.47 15.27 1.85
N PHE A 82 -8.33 14.74 0.99
CA PHE A 82 -8.07 14.55 -0.44
C PHE A 82 -9.06 15.37 -1.24
N MET A 83 -8.54 16.06 -2.26
CA MET A 83 -9.36 16.91 -3.11
C MET A 83 -9.84 16.15 -4.33
N ASP A 84 -11.16 16.17 -4.55
CA ASP A 84 -11.78 15.67 -5.77
C ASP A 84 -11.48 16.64 -6.91
N PRO A 85 -10.86 16.21 -8.02
CA PRO A 85 -10.48 17.11 -9.11
C PRO A 85 -11.67 17.65 -9.91
N GLU A 86 -12.83 17.01 -9.80
CA GLU A 86 -14.05 17.43 -10.52
C GLU A 86 -14.88 18.41 -9.72
N THR A 87 -15.07 18.14 -8.43
CA THR A 87 -15.95 18.95 -7.56
C THR A 87 -15.19 19.93 -6.70
N PHE A 88 -13.86 19.78 -6.55
CA PHE A 88 -13.00 20.53 -5.65
C PHE A 88 -13.38 20.37 -4.17
N GLU A 89 -14.20 19.39 -3.86
CA GLU A 89 -14.53 19.06 -2.47
C GLU A 89 -13.40 18.29 -1.80
N LEU A 90 -13.21 18.56 -0.51
CA LEU A 90 -12.25 17.85 0.32
C LEU A 90 -12.94 16.66 0.98
N VAL A 91 -12.38 15.46 0.78
CA VAL A 91 -12.88 14.22 1.36
C VAL A 91 -11.97 13.81 2.50
N PRO A 92 -12.48 13.73 3.74
CA PRO A 92 -11.68 13.27 4.87
C PRO A 92 -11.57 11.73 4.86
N ILE A 93 -10.34 11.25 5.06
CA ILE A 93 -10.06 9.82 5.16
C ILE A 93 -9.29 9.58 6.46
N GLU A 94 -9.75 8.62 7.25
CA GLU A 94 -9.10 8.26 8.50
C GLU A 94 -7.73 7.60 8.25
N GLU A 95 -6.77 7.90 9.11
CA GLU A 95 -5.40 7.38 9.02
C GLU A 95 -5.35 5.85 8.87
N LYS A 96 -6.20 5.13 9.59
CA LYS A 96 -6.25 3.67 9.54
C LYS A 96 -6.58 3.09 8.16
N LEU A 97 -7.17 3.89 7.27
CA LEU A 97 -7.54 3.46 5.91
C LEU A 97 -6.45 3.72 4.87
N LEU A 98 -5.39 4.46 5.23
CA LEU A 98 -4.37 4.89 4.27
C LEU A 98 -3.45 3.76 3.81
N GLY A 99 -3.19 2.77 4.68
CA GLY A 99 -2.24 1.70 4.38
C GLY A 99 -0.77 2.14 4.48
N ASP A 100 0.13 1.16 4.37
CA ASP A 100 1.56 1.40 4.58
C ASP A 100 2.21 2.20 3.45
N SER A 101 1.70 2.11 2.23
CA SER A 101 2.29 2.81 1.08
C SER A 101 2.13 4.32 1.15
N PHE A 102 1.14 4.82 1.91
CA PHE A 102 0.89 6.25 2.03
C PHE A 102 2.05 7.01 2.70
N LYS A 103 2.88 6.35 3.49
CA LYS A 103 4.04 6.98 4.14
C LYS A 103 5.02 7.61 3.14
N PHE A 104 4.95 7.25 1.87
CA PHE A 104 5.75 7.81 0.80
C PHE A 104 5.06 8.92 0.03
N CYS A 105 3.81 9.26 0.37
CA CYS A 105 3.05 10.29 -0.31
C CYS A 105 3.23 11.64 0.37
N LYS A 106 3.28 12.69 -0.43
CA LYS A 106 3.34 14.07 0.02
C LYS A 106 2.17 14.86 -0.52
N GLU A 107 1.99 16.09 -0.03
CA GLU A 107 0.95 16.98 -0.53
C GLU A 107 1.02 17.10 -2.05
N GLU A 108 -0.14 17.15 -2.68
CA GLU A 108 -0.37 17.20 -4.13
C GLU A 108 -0.18 15.87 -4.85
N ASP A 109 0.34 14.83 -4.22
CA ASP A 109 0.38 13.51 -4.83
C ASP A 109 -1.03 12.99 -5.07
N VAL A 110 -1.23 12.35 -6.23
CA VAL A 110 -2.53 11.78 -6.61
C VAL A 110 -2.60 10.34 -6.14
N CYS A 111 -3.61 10.04 -5.32
CA CYS A 111 -3.90 8.70 -4.84
C CYS A 111 -5.24 8.22 -5.39
N ARG A 112 -5.37 6.92 -5.58
CA ARG A 112 -6.62 6.31 -5.99
C ARG A 112 -7.44 5.94 -4.77
N ILE A 113 -8.58 6.59 -4.61
CA ILE A 113 -9.47 6.38 -3.48
C ILE A 113 -10.43 5.24 -3.80
N LEU A 114 -10.51 4.26 -2.91
CA LEU A 114 -11.35 3.09 -3.06
C LEU A 114 -12.62 3.24 -2.24
N SER A 115 -13.78 3.07 -2.87
CA SER A 115 -15.07 3.13 -2.18
C SER A 115 -15.99 2.02 -2.65
N TYR A 116 -16.89 1.63 -1.75
CA TYR A 116 -17.94 0.68 -2.01
C TYR A 116 -19.27 1.25 -1.49
N LYS A 117 -20.24 1.39 -2.39
CA LYS A 117 -21.56 1.97 -2.08
C LYS A 117 -21.44 3.33 -1.37
N GLY A 118 -20.53 4.17 -1.84
CA GLY A 118 -20.31 5.52 -1.31
C GLY A 118 -19.46 5.59 -0.05
N LYS A 119 -19.00 4.46 0.49
CA LYS A 119 -18.13 4.43 1.66
C LYS A 119 -16.68 4.19 1.26
N VAL A 120 -15.80 5.12 1.62
CA VAL A 120 -14.36 4.96 1.41
C VAL A 120 -13.83 3.93 2.40
N PHE A 121 -13.07 2.95 1.90
CA PHE A 121 -12.48 1.91 2.74
C PHE A 121 -10.96 1.78 2.58
N GLY A 122 -10.36 2.50 1.65
CA GLY A 122 -8.92 2.44 1.44
C GLY A 122 -8.46 3.35 0.32
N LEU A 123 -7.18 3.34 0.08
CA LEU A 123 -6.59 4.04 -1.04
C LEU A 123 -5.38 3.27 -1.58
N GLU A 124 -5.04 3.55 -2.83
CA GLU A 124 -3.84 3.07 -3.47
C GLU A 124 -2.94 4.28 -3.76
N ALA A 125 -1.73 4.26 -3.22
CA ALA A 125 -0.73 5.27 -3.53
C ALA A 125 -0.17 5.06 -4.94
N PRO A 126 0.44 6.08 -5.57
CA PRO A 126 1.18 5.87 -6.82
C PRO A 126 2.23 4.77 -6.61
N ASN A 127 2.41 3.89 -7.59
CA ASN A 127 3.35 2.78 -7.48
C ASN A 127 4.80 3.25 -7.30
N PHE A 128 5.13 4.38 -7.90
CA PHE A 128 6.47 4.95 -7.86
C PHE A 128 6.40 6.42 -7.47
N VAL A 129 7.27 6.82 -6.58
CA VAL A 129 7.39 8.22 -6.16
C VAL A 129 8.85 8.65 -6.20
N THR A 130 9.06 9.95 -6.39
CA THR A 130 10.38 10.56 -6.30
C THR A 130 10.43 11.42 -5.04
N LEU A 131 11.36 11.11 -4.14
CA LEU A 131 11.49 11.81 -2.86
C LEU A 131 12.93 12.20 -2.63
N GLU A 132 13.12 13.35 -1.97
CA GLU A 132 14.44 13.84 -1.57
C GLU A 132 14.88 13.17 -0.27
N VAL A 133 16.13 12.74 -0.21
CA VAL A 133 16.74 12.24 1.02
C VAL A 133 17.07 13.42 1.92
N THR A 134 16.46 13.45 3.10
CA THR A 134 16.65 14.54 4.07
C THR A 134 17.70 14.20 5.12
N GLU A 135 17.93 12.92 5.40
CA GLU A 135 18.88 12.46 6.40
C GLU A 135 19.44 11.09 6.01
N THR A 136 20.74 10.97 6.01
CA THR A 136 21.43 9.69 5.83
C THR A 136 22.86 9.79 6.33
N GLU A 137 23.45 8.66 6.69
CA GLU A 137 24.84 8.61 7.10
C GLU A 137 25.76 8.59 5.88
N PRO A 138 27.00 9.11 5.98
CA PRO A 138 27.98 8.95 4.93
C PRO A 138 28.30 7.47 4.70
N GLY A 139 28.42 7.07 3.45
CA GLY A 139 28.87 5.73 3.10
C GLY A 139 30.32 5.53 3.51
N VAL A 140 30.62 4.44 4.22
CA VAL A 140 31.99 4.11 4.60
C VAL A 140 32.67 3.38 3.43
N LYS A 141 33.76 3.98 2.92
CA LYS A 141 34.62 3.35 1.90
C LYS A 141 35.43 2.23 2.58
N GLY A 142 35.48 1.08 1.95
CA GLY A 142 36.27 -0.05 2.41
C GLY A 142 35.49 -1.32 2.71
N ASP A 143 34.17 -1.25 2.68
CA ASP A 143 33.36 -2.46 2.71
C ASP A 143 33.47 -3.18 1.38
N THR A 144 33.97 -4.40 1.45
CA THR A 144 34.14 -5.27 0.30
C THR A 144 32.88 -6.04 -0.06
N ALA A 145 31.82 -5.90 0.74
CA ALA A 145 30.55 -6.56 0.49
C ALA A 145 29.79 -5.89 -0.66
N THR A 146 29.37 -6.68 -1.62
CA THR A 146 28.43 -6.26 -2.66
C THR A 146 27.02 -6.16 -2.05
N ASN A 147 26.21 -5.22 -2.52
CA ASN A 147 24.85 -4.98 -2.07
C ASN A 147 24.71 -4.44 -0.64
N VAL A 148 25.69 -3.70 -0.16
CA VAL A 148 25.61 -3.02 1.13
C VAL A 148 24.70 -1.82 1.00
N THR A 149 23.73 -1.71 1.91
CA THR A 149 22.81 -0.59 1.99
C THR A 149 22.96 0.12 3.34
N LYS A 150 22.45 1.34 3.38
CA LYS A 150 22.36 2.14 4.60
C LYS A 150 20.95 2.71 4.76
N PRO A 151 20.51 3.02 5.98
CA PRO A 151 19.22 3.68 6.18
C PRO A 151 19.29 5.14 5.70
N ALA A 152 18.18 5.60 5.14
CA ALA A 152 17.98 7.00 4.78
C ALA A 152 16.57 7.41 5.15
N THR A 153 16.42 8.67 5.55
CA THR A 153 15.12 9.29 5.78
C THR A 153 14.80 10.19 4.61
N VAL A 154 13.60 10.07 4.07
CA VAL A 154 13.13 10.90 2.95
C VAL A 154 12.21 12.02 3.44
N GLU A 155 11.89 12.96 2.55
CA GLU A 155 11.16 14.19 2.90
C GLU A 155 9.80 13.96 3.56
N THR A 156 9.18 12.80 3.36
CA THR A 156 7.92 12.43 4.02
C THR A 156 8.10 11.88 5.43
N GLY A 157 9.33 11.72 5.89
CA GLY A 157 9.67 11.12 7.18
C GLY A 157 9.82 9.60 7.15
N ALA A 158 9.60 8.96 6.01
CA ALA A 158 9.73 7.52 5.87
C ALA A 158 11.21 7.10 5.79
N ASN A 159 11.48 5.87 6.24
CA ASN A 159 12.82 5.29 6.18
C ASN A 159 12.91 4.30 5.01
N VAL A 160 14.02 4.37 4.28
CA VAL A 160 14.30 3.52 3.13
C VAL A 160 15.75 3.07 3.18
N LYS A 161 16.02 1.85 2.75
CA LYS A 161 17.40 1.38 2.57
C LYS A 161 17.90 1.82 1.20
N VAL A 162 19.04 2.49 1.18
CA VAL A 162 19.63 3.04 -0.04
C VAL A 162 21.08 2.56 -0.22
N PRO A 163 21.62 2.56 -1.46
CA PRO A 163 23.03 2.29 -1.66
C PRO A 163 23.93 3.28 -0.92
N LEU A 164 25.15 2.88 -0.63
CA LEU A 164 26.10 3.72 0.15
C LEU A 164 26.43 5.06 -0.52
N PHE A 165 26.30 5.16 -1.85
CA PHE A 165 26.64 6.38 -2.60
C PHE A 165 25.56 7.47 -2.52
N ILE A 166 24.42 7.18 -1.95
CA ILE A 166 23.33 8.16 -1.81
C ILE A 166 23.66 9.13 -0.67
N ASN A 167 23.49 10.43 -0.95
CA ASN A 167 23.76 11.51 -0.01
C ASN A 167 22.48 12.30 0.31
N GLU A 168 22.54 13.08 1.39
CA GLU A 168 21.48 14.05 1.69
C GLU A 168 21.32 15.01 0.52
N GLY A 169 20.06 15.33 0.19
CA GLY A 169 19.72 16.16 -0.96
C GLY A 169 19.54 15.41 -2.27
N ASP A 170 19.93 14.15 -2.33
CA ASP A 170 19.69 13.33 -3.53
C ASP A 170 18.21 12.99 -3.66
N LYS A 171 17.71 13.03 -4.88
CA LYS A 171 16.36 12.57 -5.19
C LYS A 171 16.41 11.12 -5.62
N ILE A 172 15.55 10.31 -5.01
CA ILE A 172 15.49 8.88 -5.26
C ILE A 172 14.08 8.46 -5.67
N GLN A 173 14.02 7.42 -6.47
CA GLN A 173 12.76 6.78 -6.85
C GLN A 173 12.52 5.57 -5.95
N ILE A 174 11.31 5.46 -5.43
CA ILE A 174 10.90 4.42 -4.50
C ILE A 174 9.67 3.70 -5.06
N ASP A 175 9.67 2.38 -4.97
CA ASP A 175 8.47 1.57 -5.20
C ASP A 175 7.65 1.57 -3.90
N THR A 176 6.49 2.22 -3.91
CA THR A 176 5.65 2.35 -2.72
C THR A 176 5.03 1.03 -2.27
N ARG A 177 4.93 0.06 -3.19
CA ARG A 177 4.35 -1.25 -2.88
C ARG A 177 5.26 -2.08 -1.98
N THR A 178 6.56 -1.93 -2.14
CA THR A 178 7.59 -2.67 -1.39
C THR A 178 8.36 -1.80 -0.42
N GLY A 179 8.37 -0.48 -0.61
CA GLY A 179 9.18 0.44 0.14
C GLY A 179 10.66 0.45 -0.25
N GLU A 180 10.99 -0.12 -1.42
CA GLU A 180 12.36 -0.28 -1.87
C GLU A 180 12.83 0.85 -2.77
N TYR A 181 14.11 1.19 -2.61
CA TYR A 181 14.83 2.07 -3.52
C TYR A 181 14.95 1.41 -4.90
N ILE A 182 14.65 2.18 -5.95
CA ILE A 182 14.74 1.70 -7.33
C ILE A 182 15.93 2.31 -8.05
N GLY A 183 16.17 3.60 -7.87
CA GLY A 183 17.22 4.32 -8.55
C GLY A 183 17.26 5.79 -8.16
N ARG A 184 18.29 6.50 -8.64
CA ARG A 184 18.33 7.96 -8.52
C ARG A 184 17.39 8.57 -9.56
N ALA A 185 16.71 9.60 -9.15
CA ALA A 185 15.82 10.33 -10.05
C ALA A 185 16.56 11.44 -10.78
#